data_0dfa91d7ad42fd968fa8ef66c0fbd2da
#
_entry.id   0dfa91d7ad42fd968fa8ef66c0fbd2da
#
_cell.length_a   1.000
_cell.length_b   1.000
_cell.length_c   1.000
_cell.angle_alpha   90.00
_cell.angle_beta   90.00
_cell.angle_gamma   90.00
#
_symmetry.space_group_name_H-M   'P 1'
#
loop_
_entity.id
_entity.type
_entity.pdbx_description
1 polymer ?
#
loop_
_entity_poly.entity_id
_entity_poly.type
_entity_poly.pdbx_seq_one_letter_code
_entity_poly.pdbx_strand_id
1 'polypeptide(L)'
;ERQLDQREFEKSILPELKKIPDIQLGFVKNDGTKEVSIALVSEDTQALAQVATQLEKDMSQMPQLHSITSSQGQSQPEILVTPDTHKIAQLGITVEQISNMIRIATLGDNENYLAKFNADNRQIPIRLRLPKKEYPNIEFLGNLAIPTLSGSAPLGSLARIEYSAGPTMLSRYDRQRKIAIEANLNSVPLGEALK
;
A
#
# COMPACT_ATOMS: atom_id res chain seq x y z
N GLU A 1 4.58 35.97 22.33
CA GLU A 1 4.56 36.65 21.01
C GLU A 1 5.42 35.85 20.05
N ARG A 2 4.89 35.56 18.88
CA ARG A 2 5.58 34.80 17.81
C ARG A 2 6.73 35.65 17.28
N GLN A 3 7.98 35.20 17.41
CA GLN A 3 9.17 35.92 16.93
C GLN A 3 9.50 35.60 15.46
N LEU A 4 9.01 34.47 14.94
CA LEU A 4 9.24 34.01 13.56
C LEU A 4 7.94 33.91 12.80
N ASP A 5 7.97 34.28 11.50
CA ASP A 5 6.88 33.97 10.58
C ASP A 5 6.75 32.46 10.36
N GLN A 6 5.57 31.98 9.93
CA GLN A 6 5.31 30.56 9.73
C GLN A 6 6.35 29.92 8.80
N ARG A 7 6.67 30.58 7.69
CA ARG A 7 7.64 30.07 6.70
C ARG A 7 9.07 30.00 7.25
N GLU A 8 9.46 30.95 8.07
CA GLU A 8 10.77 30.96 8.72
C GLU A 8 10.88 29.85 9.76
N PHE A 9 9.81 29.63 10.52
CA PHE A 9 9.73 28.53 11.47
C PHE A 9 9.81 27.16 10.77
N GLU A 10 9.04 26.95 9.70
CA GLU A 10 9.06 25.73 8.90
C GLU A 10 10.46 25.43 8.34
N LYS A 11 11.17 26.47 7.83
CA LYS A 11 12.55 26.33 7.36
C LYS A 11 13.54 25.98 8.47
N SER A 12 13.35 26.53 9.66
CA SER A 12 14.25 26.28 10.79
C SER A 12 14.16 24.85 11.31
N ILE A 13 12.98 24.24 11.29
CA ILE A 13 12.73 22.90 11.85
C ILE A 13 12.95 21.77 10.83
N LEU A 14 12.85 22.07 9.53
CA LEU A 14 12.97 21.07 8.45
C LEU A 14 14.29 20.27 8.49
N PRO A 15 15.47 20.88 8.73
CA PRO A 15 16.73 20.13 8.81
C PRO A 15 16.79 19.14 9.98
N GLU A 16 16.12 19.43 11.08
CA GLU A 16 16.05 18.53 12.24
C GLU A 16 15.10 17.37 11.99
N LEU A 17 13.95 17.64 11.38
CA LEU A 17 12.99 16.62 11.02
C LEU A 17 13.52 15.65 9.96
N LYS A 18 14.33 16.13 9.00
CA LYS A 18 15.01 15.28 8.00
C LYS A 18 16.02 14.30 8.56
N LYS A 19 16.46 14.46 9.81
CA LYS A 19 17.38 13.52 10.48
C LYS A 19 16.67 12.23 10.92
N ILE A 20 15.35 12.22 10.96
CA ILE A 20 14.57 11.04 11.35
C ILE A 20 14.53 10.09 10.15
N PRO A 21 15.09 8.88 10.25
CA PRO A 21 15.12 7.93 9.14
C PRO A 21 13.71 7.45 8.80
N ASP A 22 13.51 7.07 7.56
CA ASP A 22 12.31 6.44 7.01
C ASP A 22 11.00 7.26 7.12
N ILE A 23 11.11 8.59 7.32
CA ILE A 23 9.97 9.49 7.34
C ILE A 23 10.04 10.45 6.16
N GLN A 24 8.95 10.51 5.39
CA GLN A 24 8.73 11.58 4.41
C GLN A 24 7.94 12.71 5.07
N LEU A 25 8.56 13.87 5.17
CA LEU A 25 7.98 15.04 5.82
C LEU A 25 7.79 16.16 4.79
N GLY A 26 6.66 16.83 4.87
CA GLY A 26 6.35 18.01 4.09
C GLY A 26 5.27 18.83 4.79
N PHE A 27 5.40 20.15 4.72
CA PHE A 27 4.34 21.03 5.18
C PHE A 27 3.23 21.08 4.12
N VAL A 28 2.00 21.16 4.55
CA VAL A 28 0.82 21.27 3.70
C VAL A 28 0.06 22.56 4.03
N LYS A 29 -0.66 23.10 3.07
CA LYS A 29 -1.58 24.21 3.27
C LYS A 29 -2.77 23.77 4.14
N ASN A 30 -3.60 24.73 4.54
CA ASN A 30 -4.79 24.47 5.35
C ASN A 30 -5.80 23.53 4.67
N ASP A 31 -5.75 23.40 3.35
CA ASP A 31 -6.56 22.48 2.55
C ASP A 31 -5.94 21.08 2.40
N GLY A 32 -4.77 20.84 3.03
CA GLY A 32 -4.04 19.59 2.95
C GLY A 32 -3.23 19.40 1.66
N THR A 33 -3.16 20.40 0.78
CA THR A 33 -2.37 20.34 -0.47
C THR A 33 -1.00 20.98 -0.31
N LYS A 34 -0.06 20.63 -1.20
CA LYS A 34 1.21 21.34 -1.34
C LYS A 34 1.08 22.50 -2.33
N GLU A 35 2.12 23.32 -2.44
CA GLU A 35 2.09 24.53 -3.27
C GLU A 35 2.06 24.22 -4.76
N VAL A 36 2.73 23.12 -5.17
CA VAL A 36 2.75 22.59 -6.54
C VAL A 36 2.12 21.20 -6.53
N SER A 37 1.20 20.94 -7.44
CA SER A 37 0.60 19.63 -7.67
C SER A 37 0.46 19.40 -9.17
N ILE A 38 1.14 18.36 -9.67
CA ILE A 38 1.12 17.94 -11.06
C ILE A 38 0.42 16.59 -11.14
N ALA A 39 -0.64 16.48 -11.94
CA ALA A 39 -1.36 15.25 -12.17
C ALA A 39 -0.96 14.65 -13.53
N LEU A 40 -0.33 13.50 -13.49
CA LEU A 40 -0.06 12.66 -14.67
C LEU A 40 -1.21 11.68 -14.86
N VAL A 41 -1.69 11.53 -16.08
CA VAL A 41 -2.84 10.66 -16.41
C VAL A 41 -2.50 9.85 -17.65
N SER A 42 -2.75 8.54 -17.61
CA SER A 42 -2.53 7.65 -18.77
C SER A 42 -3.35 6.36 -18.62
N GLU A 43 -3.67 5.75 -19.76
CA GLU A 43 -4.19 4.38 -19.82
C GLU A 43 -3.07 3.35 -19.63
N ASP A 44 -1.87 3.64 -20.11
CA ASP A 44 -0.69 2.79 -19.92
C ASP A 44 -0.09 3.03 -18.53
N THR A 45 -0.32 2.05 -17.66
CA THR A 45 0.13 2.10 -16.25
C THR A 45 1.66 2.02 -16.13
N GLN A 46 2.33 1.29 -17.03
CA GLN A 46 3.80 1.14 -16.96
C GLN A 46 4.50 2.42 -17.42
N ALA A 47 4.08 2.97 -18.54
CA ALA A 47 4.58 4.25 -19.03
C ALA A 47 4.34 5.38 -18.01
N LEU A 48 3.14 5.41 -17.41
CA LEU A 48 2.78 6.38 -16.39
C LEU A 48 3.72 6.31 -15.18
N ALA A 49 4.02 5.09 -14.69
CA ALA A 49 4.92 4.87 -13.56
C ALA A 49 6.35 5.33 -13.87
N GLN A 50 6.86 5.02 -15.07
CA GLN A 50 8.19 5.43 -15.50
C GLN A 50 8.33 6.95 -15.60
N VAL A 51 7.35 7.60 -16.25
CA VAL A 51 7.33 9.06 -16.39
C VAL A 51 7.21 9.74 -15.03
N ALA A 52 6.38 9.21 -14.12
CA ALA A 52 6.24 9.75 -12.77
C ALA A 52 7.57 9.67 -11.99
N THR A 53 8.27 8.54 -12.06
CA THR A 53 9.58 8.37 -11.40
C THR A 53 10.63 9.30 -12.00
N GLN A 54 10.64 9.48 -13.33
CA GLN A 54 11.57 10.39 -13.98
C GLN A 54 11.28 11.84 -13.59
N LEU A 55 10.01 12.25 -13.61
CA LEU A 55 9.60 13.61 -13.23
C LEU A 55 9.93 13.89 -11.75
N GLU A 56 9.69 12.95 -10.85
CA GLU A 56 10.06 13.09 -9.42
C GLU A 56 11.57 13.30 -9.26
N LYS A 57 12.38 12.56 -10.03
CA LYS A 57 13.83 12.72 -10.04
C LYS A 57 14.26 14.09 -10.61
N ASP A 58 13.66 14.52 -11.70
CA ASP A 58 13.98 15.81 -12.32
C ASP A 58 13.58 16.97 -11.40
N MET A 59 12.39 16.92 -10.80
CA MET A 59 11.94 17.89 -9.81
C MET A 59 12.86 17.92 -8.58
N SER A 60 13.40 16.79 -8.16
CA SER A 60 14.30 16.72 -6.99
C SER A 60 15.64 17.42 -7.21
N GLN A 61 16.04 17.64 -8.47
CA GLN A 61 17.25 18.38 -8.84
C GLN A 61 17.00 19.90 -8.93
N MET A 62 15.74 20.35 -8.89
CA MET A 62 15.39 21.75 -8.96
C MET A 62 15.56 22.41 -7.59
N PRO A 63 16.45 23.44 -7.46
CA PRO A 63 16.67 24.10 -6.17
C PRO A 63 15.47 24.93 -5.69
N GLN A 64 14.53 25.22 -6.59
CA GLN A 64 13.29 25.95 -6.30
C GLN A 64 12.24 25.08 -5.59
N LEU A 65 12.40 23.76 -5.62
CA LEU A 65 11.44 22.79 -5.07
C LEU A 65 12.01 22.03 -3.88
N HIS A 66 11.14 21.69 -2.94
CA HIS A 66 11.49 20.80 -1.83
C HIS A 66 10.29 19.94 -1.41
N SER A 67 10.56 18.90 -0.59
CA SER A 67 9.53 18.00 -0.07
C SER A 67 8.66 17.37 -1.16
N ILE A 68 9.32 16.92 -2.24
CA ILE A 68 8.65 16.29 -3.38
C ILE A 68 8.10 14.93 -2.93
N THR A 69 6.84 14.67 -3.23
CA THR A 69 6.17 13.40 -2.95
C THR A 69 5.33 12.98 -4.14
N SER A 70 5.32 11.71 -4.42
CA SER A 70 4.49 11.09 -5.45
C SER A 70 3.35 10.29 -4.83
N SER A 71 2.15 10.39 -5.41
CA SER A 71 1.02 9.53 -5.04
C SER A 71 1.17 8.08 -5.55
N GLN A 72 2.21 7.82 -6.35
CA GLN A 72 2.60 6.43 -6.69
C GLN A 72 3.01 5.68 -5.43
N GLY A 73 3.33 6.41 -4.39
CA GLY A 73 3.29 6.02 -3.01
C GLY A 73 4.47 5.17 -2.57
N GLN A 74 4.57 5.12 -1.28
CA GLN A 74 5.31 4.10 -0.59
C GLN A 74 4.68 2.75 -0.94
N SER A 75 5.41 1.93 -1.69
CA SER A 75 5.01 0.56 -1.87
C SER A 75 5.06 -0.14 -0.52
N GLN A 76 3.95 -0.74 -0.12
CA GLN A 76 3.94 -1.55 1.09
C GLN A 76 4.41 -2.96 0.77
N PRO A 77 5.22 -3.56 1.64
CA PRO A 77 5.59 -4.96 1.47
C PRO A 77 4.32 -5.82 1.54
N GLU A 78 4.15 -6.66 0.54
CA GLU A 78 3.04 -7.62 0.45
C GLU A 78 3.56 -9.01 0.11
N ILE A 79 2.77 -10.03 0.41
CA ILE A 79 3.04 -11.39 -0.05
C ILE A 79 2.09 -11.68 -1.22
N LEU A 80 2.67 -11.87 -2.39
CA LEU A 80 1.95 -12.24 -3.59
C LEU A 80 1.85 -13.77 -3.69
N VAL A 81 0.63 -14.27 -3.82
CA VAL A 81 0.35 -15.70 -4.02
C VAL A 81 -0.25 -15.88 -5.41
N THR A 82 0.48 -16.54 -6.30
CA THR A 82 0.04 -16.80 -7.68
C THR A 82 -0.24 -18.30 -7.84
N PRO A 83 -1.52 -18.72 -7.86
CA PRO A 83 -1.88 -20.13 -8.02
C PRO A 83 -1.49 -20.68 -9.39
N ASP A 84 -1.02 -21.94 -9.43
CA ASP A 84 -0.83 -22.69 -10.65
C ASP A 84 -2.18 -23.29 -11.07
N THR A 85 -2.82 -22.67 -12.07
CA THR A 85 -4.17 -23.03 -12.51
C THR A 85 -4.28 -24.46 -13.02
N HIS A 86 -3.22 -25.02 -13.58
CA HIS A 86 -3.19 -26.41 -14.05
C HIS A 86 -3.18 -27.41 -12.89
N LYS A 87 -2.31 -27.18 -11.90
CA LYS A 87 -2.22 -28.05 -10.74
C LYS A 87 -3.48 -28.03 -9.89
N ILE A 88 -4.03 -26.84 -9.62
CA ILE A 88 -5.25 -26.73 -8.81
C ILE A 88 -6.44 -27.39 -9.50
N ALA A 89 -6.57 -27.25 -10.82
CA ALA A 89 -7.64 -27.90 -11.59
C ALA A 89 -7.53 -29.45 -11.51
N GLN A 90 -6.31 -29.99 -11.62
CA GLN A 90 -6.08 -31.45 -11.51
C GLN A 90 -6.49 -32.03 -10.13
N LEU A 91 -6.37 -31.21 -9.08
CA LEU A 91 -6.72 -31.60 -7.70
C LEU A 91 -8.16 -31.23 -7.32
N GLY A 92 -8.94 -30.69 -8.27
CA GLY A 92 -10.33 -30.28 -8.03
C GLY A 92 -10.47 -29.09 -7.08
N ILE A 93 -9.46 -28.22 -7.02
CA ILE A 93 -9.43 -27.04 -6.15
C ILE A 93 -9.76 -25.81 -6.96
N THR A 94 -10.49 -24.87 -6.37
CA THR A 94 -10.75 -23.55 -6.97
C THR A 94 -9.84 -22.49 -6.37
N VAL A 95 -9.59 -21.41 -7.13
CA VAL A 95 -8.86 -20.23 -6.63
C VAL A 95 -9.57 -19.62 -5.42
N GLU A 96 -10.90 -19.65 -5.40
CA GLU A 96 -11.72 -19.16 -4.29
C GLU A 96 -11.45 -19.94 -3.00
N GLN A 97 -11.34 -21.26 -3.06
CA GLN A 97 -11.01 -22.09 -1.91
C GLN A 97 -9.63 -21.75 -1.34
N ILE A 98 -8.63 -21.56 -2.21
CA ILE A 98 -7.29 -21.12 -1.80
C ILE A 98 -7.36 -19.75 -1.13
N SER A 99 -8.05 -18.78 -1.76
CA SER A 99 -8.19 -17.43 -1.24
C SER A 99 -8.87 -17.39 0.13
N ASN A 100 -9.95 -18.17 0.31
CA ASN A 100 -10.64 -18.29 1.58
C ASN A 100 -9.75 -18.89 2.66
N MET A 101 -8.97 -19.92 2.34
CA MET A 101 -8.07 -20.55 3.30
C MET A 101 -6.96 -19.57 3.72
N ILE A 102 -6.35 -18.85 2.79
CA ILE A 102 -5.36 -17.82 3.09
C ILE A 102 -5.98 -16.72 3.95
N ARG A 103 -7.18 -16.24 3.62
CA ARG A 103 -7.91 -15.22 4.39
C ARG A 103 -8.11 -15.67 5.85
N ILE A 104 -8.60 -16.90 6.05
CA ILE A 104 -8.83 -17.45 7.40
C ILE A 104 -7.50 -17.57 8.14
N ALA A 105 -6.45 -18.06 7.48
CA ALA A 105 -5.13 -18.23 8.10
C ALA A 105 -4.44 -16.89 8.46
N THR A 106 -4.70 -15.80 7.72
CA THR A 106 -4.05 -14.50 7.94
C THR A 106 -4.90 -13.54 8.77
N LEU A 107 -6.13 -13.32 8.36
CA LEU A 107 -7.06 -12.36 8.99
C LEU A 107 -7.92 -13.00 10.08
N GLY A 108 -8.04 -14.31 10.03
CA GLY A 108 -9.02 -15.05 10.84
C GLY A 108 -10.41 -15.04 10.22
N ASP A 109 -11.33 -15.67 10.89
CA ASP A 109 -12.74 -15.66 10.53
C ASP A 109 -13.57 -14.91 11.59
N ASN A 110 -14.67 -14.29 11.19
CA ASN A 110 -15.45 -13.40 12.02
C ASN A 110 -16.95 -13.79 12.05
N GLU A 111 -17.71 -13.00 12.77
CA GLU A 111 -19.15 -13.21 13.00
C GLU A 111 -20.02 -13.29 11.75
N ASN A 112 -19.53 -12.82 10.58
CA ASN A 112 -20.29 -12.88 9.33
C ASN A 112 -20.31 -14.28 8.72
N TYR A 113 -19.34 -15.12 9.07
CA TYR A 113 -19.17 -16.45 8.50
C TYR A 113 -19.23 -17.58 9.55
N LEU A 114 -19.08 -17.24 10.82
CA LEU A 114 -19.12 -18.20 11.93
C LEU A 114 -20.48 -18.17 12.64
N ALA A 115 -20.85 -19.31 13.21
CA ALA A 115 -22.00 -19.42 14.10
C ALA A 115 -21.80 -18.54 15.34
N LYS A 116 -22.91 -18.03 15.88
CA LYS A 116 -22.91 -17.27 17.14
C LYS A 116 -23.16 -18.24 18.31
N PHE A 117 -22.46 -17.98 19.40
CA PHE A 117 -22.77 -18.68 20.65
C PHE A 117 -24.02 -18.05 21.30
N ASN A 118 -25.03 -18.88 21.56
CA ASN A 118 -26.25 -18.44 22.22
C ASN A 118 -26.07 -18.52 23.74
N ALA A 119 -25.89 -17.38 24.39
CA ALA A 119 -26.02 -17.25 25.85
C ALA A 119 -27.52 -17.02 26.21
N ASP A 120 -27.88 -17.22 27.46
CA ASP A 120 -29.30 -17.19 27.91
C ASP A 120 -30.08 -15.97 27.45
N ASN A 121 -29.45 -14.78 27.37
CA ASN A 121 -30.09 -13.51 27.04
C ASN A 121 -29.50 -12.78 25.82
N ARG A 122 -28.46 -13.34 25.16
CA ARG A 122 -27.77 -12.70 24.01
C ARG A 122 -27.01 -13.67 23.15
N GLN A 123 -26.79 -13.29 21.91
CA GLN A 123 -25.89 -13.97 21.00
C GLN A 123 -24.51 -13.33 21.07
N ILE A 124 -23.49 -14.16 21.26
CA ILE A 124 -22.09 -13.75 21.33
C ILE A 124 -21.39 -14.17 20.04
N PRO A 125 -20.79 -13.22 19.28
CA PRO A 125 -20.07 -13.56 18.06
C PRO A 125 -18.80 -14.36 18.37
N ILE A 126 -18.55 -15.40 17.59
CA ILE A 126 -17.31 -16.19 17.66
C ILE A 126 -16.31 -15.57 16.67
N ARG A 127 -15.07 -15.43 17.10
CA ARG A 127 -13.95 -15.02 16.25
C ARG A 127 -12.86 -16.06 16.27
N LEU A 128 -12.57 -16.63 15.10
CA LEU A 128 -11.48 -17.60 14.92
C LEU A 128 -10.25 -16.88 14.37
N ARG A 129 -9.09 -17.07 14.99
CA ARG A 129 -7.80 -16.58 14.49
C ARG A 129 -6.65 -17.44 15.00
N LEU A 130 -5.55 -17.41 14.26
CA LEU A 130 -4.31 -18.03 14.72
C LEU A 130 -3.67 -17.23 15.88
N PRO A 131 -2.88 -17.88 16.75
CA PRO A 131 -2.14 -17.21 17.81
C PRO A 131 -1.21 -16.12 17.24
N LYS A 132 -1.11 -14.97 17.92
CA LYS A 132 -0.26 -13.85 17.49
C LYS A 132 1.23 -14.18 17.30
N LYS A 133 1.70 -15.27 17.87
CA LYS A 133 3.10 -15.72 17.76
C LYS A 133 3.43 -16.32 16.39
N GLU A 134 2.43 -16.73 15.65
CA GLU A 134 2.58 -17.30 14.30
C GLU A 134 2.13 -16.28 13.27
N TYR A 135 2.91 -15.17 13.12
CA TYR A 135 2.64 -14.23 12.02
C TYR A 135 2.85 -14.96 10.69
N PRO A 136 1.92 -14.81 9.74
CA PRO A 136 2.04 -15.44 8.44
C PRO A 136 3.29 -14.89 7.72
N ASN A 137 4.27 -15.73 7.55
CA ASN A 137 5.42 -15.53 6.68
C ASN A 137 5.31 -16.46 5.46
N ILE A 138 6.23 -16.35 4.52
CA ILE A 138 6.23 -17.18 3.30
C ILE A 138 6.28 -18.69 3.66
N GLU A 139 7.09 -19.06 4.64
CA GLU A 139 7.24 -20.46 5.07
C GLU A 139 5.94 -21.00 5.68
N PHE A 140 5.31 -20.22 6.55
CA PHE A 140 4.01 -20.58 7.12
C PHE A 140 2.95 -20.74 6.03
N LEU A 141 2.86 -19.79 5.10
CA LEU A 141 1.89 -19.86 3.99
C LEU A 141 2.20 -21.03 3.05
N GLY A 142 3.49 -21.29 2.78
CA GLY A 142 3.90 -22.42 1.95
C GLY A 142 3.47 -23.78 2.52
N ASN A 143 3.48 -23.91 3.85
CA ASN A 143 3.08 -25.12 4.55
C ASN A 143 1.57 -25.20 4.86
N LEU A 144 0.78 -24.18 4.51
CA LEU A 144 -0.65 -24.16 4.74
C LEU A 144 -1.33 -25.31 3.98
N ALA A 145 -2.00 -26.20 4.71
CA ALA A 145 -2.68 -27.35 4.13
C ALA A 145 -3.97 -26.91 3.42
N ILE A 146 -4.03 -27.09 2.11
CA ILE A 146 -5.21 -26.82 1.30
C ILE A 146 -5.96 -28.15 1.08
N PRO A 147 -7.26 -28.25 1.45
CA PRO A 147 -8.07 -29.44 1.22
C PRO A 147 -8.20 -29.72 -0.29
N THR A 148 -8.03 -30.99 -0.65
CA THR A 148 -8.20 -31.50 -2.03
C THR A 148 -9.22 -32.63 -2.06
N LEU A 149 -9.64 -33.08 -3.22
CA LEU A 149 -10.53 -34.22 -3.35
C LEU A 149 -9.96 -35.54 -2.78
N SER A 150 -8.63 -35.66 -2.74
CA SER A 150 -7.93 -36.89 -2.30
C SER A 150 -7.18 -36.73 -0.96
N GLY A 151 -7.40 -35.61 -0.25
CA GLY A 151 -6.70 -35.34 1.04
C GLY A 151 -6.35 -33.86 1.21
N SER A 152 -5.08 -33.54 1.40
CA SER A 152 -4.60 -32.16 1.50
C SER A 152 -3.25 -31.99 0.79
N ALA A 153 -2.99 -30.79 0.27
CA ALA A 153 -1.72 -30.45 -0.34
C ALA A 153 -1.21 -29.11 0.25
N PRO A 154 0.11 -28.94 0.45
CA PRO A 154 0.65 -27.67 0.92
C PRO A 154 0.51 -26.58 -0.15
N LEU A 155 0.17 -25.34 0.27
CA LEU A 155 -0.02 -24.21 -0.65
C LEU A 155 1.20 -23.94 -1.53
N GLY A 156 2.42 -24.13 -1.01
CA GLY A 156 3.65 -23.95 -1.77
C GLY A 156 3.83 -24.90 -2.95
N SER A 157 3.12 -26.03 -2.97
CA SER A 157 3.07 -26.95 -4.12
C SER A 157 2.06 -26.51 -5.20
N LEU A 158 1.08 -25.69 -4.82
CA LEU A 158 -0.07 -25.27 -5.62
C LEU A 158 0.06 -23.83 -6.16
N ALA A 159 0.93 -23.03 -5.55
CA ALA A 159 1.10 -21.62 -5.87
C ALA A 159 2.55 -21.18 -5.70
N ARG A 160 2.95 -20.16 -6.47
CA ARG A 160 4.19 -19.41 -6.22
C ARG A 160 3.90 -18.34 -5.18
N ILE A 161 4.74 -18.29 -4.13
CA ILE A 161 4.61 -17.34 -3.03
C ILE A 161 5.89 -16.51 -3.00
N GLU A 162 5.78 -15.20 -3.11
CA GLU A 162 6.91 -14.30 -3.15
C GLU A 162 6.62 -12.97 -2.44
N TYR A 163 7.67 -12.29 -1.95
CA TYR A 163 7.54 -10.93 -1.48
C TYR A 163 7.40 -10.01 -2.68
N SER A 164 6.47 -9.11 -2.61
CA SER A 164 6.20 -8.08 -3.59
C SER A 164 6.06 -6.72 -2.90
N ALA A 165 6.00 -5.68 -3.70
CA ALA A 165 5.76 -4.33 -3.25
C ALA A 165 4.63 -3.75 -4.09
N GLY A 166 3.48 -3.59 -3.48
CA GLY A 166 2.27 -3.09 -4.14
C GLY A 166 1.98 -1.64 -3.79
N PRO A 167 1.34 -0.89 -4.70
CA PRO A 167 0.91 0.48 -4.42
C PRO A 167 -0.21 0.49 -3.37
N THR A 168 -0.09 1.33 -2.35
CA THR A 168 -1.08 1.45 -1.28
C THR A 168 -2.41 2.02 -1.74
N MET A 169 -2.39 2.86 -2.76
CA MET A 169 -3.57 3.53 -3.30
C MET A 169 -3.52 3.62 -4.82
N LEU A 170 -4.64 3.37 -5.47
CA LEU A 170 -4.82 3.48 -6.90
C LEU A 170 -5.81 4.60 -7.22
N SER A 171 -5.30 5.74 -7.67
CA SER A 171 -6.11 6.89 -8.06
C SER A 171 -6.44 6.86 -9.56
N ARG A 172 -7.65 7.32 -9.90
CA ARG A 172 -8.10 7.50 -11.28
C ARG A 172 -8.68 8.90 -11.47
N TYR A 173 -8.47 9.44 -12.66
CA TYR A 173 -9.11 10.65 -13.13
C TYR A 173 -9.66 10.38 -14.52
N ASP A 174 -10.90 10.66 -14.74
CA ASP A 174 -11.62 10.38 -16.01
C ASP A 174 -11.39 8.93 -16.50
N ARG A 175 -11.57 7.94 -15.59
CA ARG A 175 -11.35 6.50 -15.79
C ARG A 175 -9.91 6.07 -16.06
N GLN A 176 -9.00 6.98 -16.36
CA GLN A 176 -7.58 6.69 -16.57
C GLN A 176 -6.81 6.65 -15.24
N ARG A 177 -5.67 5.97 -15.21
CA ARG A 177 -4.79 5.97 -14.04
C ARG A 177 -4.20 7.36 -13.85
N LYS A 178 -4.21 7.82 -12.59
CA LYS A 178 -3.65 9.10 -12.18
C LYS A 178 -2.53 8.89 -11.18
N ILE A 179 -1.40 9.58 -11.40
CA ILE A 179 -0.34 9.77 -10.41
C ILE A 179 -0.21 11.26 -10.19
N ALA A 180 -0.27 11.71 -8.93
CA ALA A 180 -0.01 13.10 -8.57
C ALA A 180 1.40 13.21 -8.00
N ILE A 181 2.16 14.22 -8.45
CA ILE A 181 3.44 14.60 -7.87
C ILE A 181 3.26 15.97 -7.25
N GLU A 182 3.60 16.09 -5.99
CA GLU A 182 3.41 17.28 -5.20
C GLU A 182 4.74 17.77 -4.63
N ALA A 183 4.92 19.09 -4.58
CA ALA A 183 6.12 19.72 -4.05
C ALA A 183 5.79 21.03 -3.34
N ASN A 184 6.69 21.47 -2.47
CA ASN A 184 6.66 22.81 -1.91
C ASN A 184 7.70 23.72 -2.58
N LEU A 185 7.43 25.01 -2.63
CA LEU A 185 8.30 26.02 -3.21
C LEU A 185 9.35 26.50 -2.19
N ASN A 186 10.58 26.65 -2.63
CA ASN A 186 11.66 27.17 -1.83
C ASN A 186 11.77 28.70 -1.97
N SER A 187 10.78 29.43 -1.42
CA SER A 187 10.73 30.93 -1.41
C SER A 187 10.68 31.59 -2.77
N VAL A 188 10.32 30.85 -3.82
CA VAL A 188 10.17 31.36 -5.18
C VAL A 188 8.67 31.42 -5.51
N PRO A 189 8.17 32.46 -6.22
CA PRO A 189 6.79 32.47 -6.69
C PRO A 189 6.51 31.31 -7.66
N LEU A 190 5.29 30.75 -7.60
CA LEU A 190 4.88 29.63 -8.46
C LEU A 190 5.14 29.89 -9.96
N GLY A 191 4.93 31.13 -10.41
CA GLY A 191 5.14 31.53 -11.83
C GLY A 191 6.60 31.50 -12.29
N GLU A 192 7.57 31.52 -11.38
CA GLU A 192 8.99 31.35 -11.69
C GLU A 192 9.41 29.87 -11.66
N ALA A 193 8.79 29.10 -10.79
CA ALA A 193 9.09 27.66 -10.66
C ALA A 193 8.51 26.82 -11.81
N LEU A 194 7.54 27.35 -12.57
CA LEU A 194 6.90 26.68 -13.71
C LEU A 194 7.46 27.09 -15.08
N LYS A 195 8.51 27.92 -15.14
CA LYS A 195 9.25 28.28 -16.36
C LYS A 195 10.42 27.33 -16.58
#